data_43a2133b9dce5279803230ad4fe41513
#
_entry.id   43a2133b9dce5279803230ad4fe41513
#
_cell.length_a   1.000
_cell.length_b   1.000
_cell.length_c   1.000
_cell.angle_alpha   90.00
_cell.angle_beta   90.00
_cell.angle_gamma   90.00
#
_symmetry.space_group_name_H-M   'P 1'
#
loop_
_entity.id
_entity.type
_entity.pdbx_description
1 polymer ?
#
loop_
_entity_poly.entity_id
_entity_poly.type
_entity_poly.pdbx_seq_one_letter_code
_entity_poly.pdbx_strand_id
1 'polypeptide(L)'
;MFDNKNELEAREEILAMVDEYCKKYHNQKQYKEGDRISYASRVYDSKEMMNLVDSALEFWLTAGRYTDEFEKKLGEYLGVKYVSVVNSGSSANLNAFMALTSPLLGDRRIRRGDEIITVAAGFPTTITPAIQYGAVPVFVDVTIPQYNIDVTKL
;
A
#
# COMPACT_ATOMS: atom_id res chain seq x y z
N MET A 1 -33.00 13.10 13.33
CA MET A 1 -32.40 12.04 12.50
C MET A 1 -32.15 10.79 13.34
N PHE A 2 -31.50 10.84 14.51
CA PHE A 2 -31.13 9.66 15.31
C PHE A 2 -31.91 9.51 16.64
N ASP A 3 -32.90 10.35 16.93
CA ASP A 3 -33.54 10.47 18.26
C ASP A 3 -34.21 9.19 18.81
N ASN A 4 -34.55 8.24 17.93
CA ASN A 4 -35.18 6.96 18.29
C ASN A 4 -34.39 5.74 17.79
N LYS A 5 -33.09 5.90 17.52
CA LYS A 5 -32.24 4.83 16.97
C LYS A 5 -31.14 4.47 17.95
N ASN A 6 -30.82 3.21 18.04
CA ASN A 6 -29.58 2.78 18.67
C ASN A 6 -28.37 3.09 17.77
N GLU A 7 -27.17 2.92 18.31
CA GLU A 7 -25.93 3.24 17.59
C GLU A 7 -25.78 2.44 16.28
N LEU A 8 -26.15 1.16 16.30
CA LEU A 8 -26.04 0.30 15.11
C LEU A 8 -26.96 0.78 13.98
N GLU A 9 -28.24 1.06 14.31
CA GLU A 9 -29.20 1.58 13.35
C GLU A 9 -28.79 2.94 12.77
N ALA A 10 -28.25 3.81 13.61
CA ALA A 10 -27.74 5.12 13.18
C ALA A 10 -26.53 4.96 12.24
N ARG A 11 -25.63 4.02 12.54
CA ARG A 11 -24.45 3.70 11.74
C ARG A 11 -24.84 3.14 10.38
N GLU A 12 -25.79 2.20 10.31
CA GLU A 12 -26.31 1.64 9.06
C GLU A 12 -26.92 2.73 8.15
N GLU A 13 -27.66 3.69 8.73
CA GLU A 13 -28.22 4.81 7.98
C GLU A 13 -27.13 5.72 7.38
N ILE A 14 -26.08 6.05 8.17
CA ILE A 14 -24.96 6.83 7.66
C ILE A 14 -24.27 6.11 6.50
N LEU A 15 -24.02 4.81 6.63
CA LEU A 15 -23.37 4.03 5.59
C LEU A 15 -24.24 3.92 4.33
N ALA A 16 -25.55 3.78 4.47
CA ALA A 16 -26.47 3.80 3.34
C ALA A 16 -26.45 5.15 2.59
N MET A 17 -26.37 6.27 3.31
CA MET A 17 -26.21 7.60 2.70
C MET A 17 -24.88 7.74 1.95
N VAL A 18 -23.80 7.18 2.49
CA VAL A 18 -22.49 7.16 1.81
C VAL A 18 -22.56 6.36 0.51
N ASP A 19 -23.19 5.20 0.55
CA ASP A 19 -23.41 4.35 -0.63
C ASP A 19 -24.20 5.09 -1.72
N GLU A 20 -25.31 5.71 -1.36
CA GLU A 20 -26.13 6.50 -2.28
C GLU A 20 -25.34 7.68 -2.89
N TYR A 21 -24.62 8.41 -2.05
CA TYR A 21 -23.79 9.52 -2.50
C TYR A 21 -22.74 9.06 -3.51
N CYS A 22 -22.02 7.98 -3.20
CA CYS A 22 -20.97 7.45 -4.09
C CYS A 22 -21.56 6.96 -5.42
N LYS A 23 -22.65 6.22 -5.38
CA LYS A 23 -23.35 5.76 -6.60
C LYS A 23 -23.83 6.90 -7.48
N LYS A 24 -24.23 8.02 -6.87
CA LYS A 24 -24.72 9.17 -7.61
C LYS A 24 -23.61 10.02 -8.23
N TYR A 25 -22.53 10.25 -7.50
CA TYR A 25 -21.52 11.26 -7.86
C TYR A 25 -20.15 10.70 -8.25
N HIS A 26 -19.88 9.42 -7.97
CA HIS A 26 -18.58 8.78 -8.18
C HIS A 26 -18.64 7.52 -9.04
N ASN A 27 -19.56 7.48 -10.00
CA ASN A 27 -19.62 6.40 -10.98
C ASN A 27 -18.31 6.34 -11.80
N GLN A 28 -17.93 5.14 -12.20
CA GLN A 28 -16.78 4.93 -13.07
C GLN A 28 -16.96 5.72 -14.37
N LYS A 29 -15.94 6.49 -14.73
CA LYS A 29 -15.92 7.24 -15.97
C LYS A 29 -15.94 6.25 -17.16
N GLN A 30 -16.91 6.39 -18.03
CA GLN A 30 -16.86 5.73 -19.33
C GLN A 30 -15.94 6.54 -20.24
N TYR A 31 -14.85 5.92 -20.69
CA TYR A 31 -13.91 6.54 -21.60
C TYR A 31 -14.49 6.65 -23.01
N LYS A 32 -14.26 7.80 -23.65
CA LYS A 32 -14.62 8.07 -25.04
C LYS A 32 -13.35 8.35 -25.83
N GLU A 33 -13.44 8.22 -27.15
CA GLU A 33 -12.35 8.61 -28.04
C GLU A 33 -11.93 10.08 -27.81
N GLY A 34 -10.62 10.32 -27.67
CA GLY A 34 -10.06 11.63 -27.34
C GLY A 34 -9.92 11.91 -25.83
N ASP A 35 -10.48 11.09 -24.96
CA ASP A 35 -10.28 11.24 -23.50
C ASP A 35 -8.82 10.94 -23.12
N ARG A 36 -8.30 11.71 -22.16
CA ARG A 36 -7.00 11.43 -21.57
C ARG A 36 -7.07 10.14 -20.74
N ILE A 37 -6.24 9.15 -21.10
CA ILE A 37 -6.03 7.95 -20.31
C ILE A 37 -4.96 8.22 -19.25
N SER A 38 -5.31 8.06 -17.98
CA SER A 38 -4.36 8.19 -16.89
C SER A 38 -3.45 6.98 -16.82
N TYR A 39 -2.17 7.19 -16.54
CA TYR A 39 -1.19 6.11 -16.34
C TYR A 39 -1.49 5.26 -15.10
N ALA A 40 -2.18 5.85 -14.11
CA ALA A 40 -2.66 5.18 -12.93
C ALA A 40 -4.06 5.68 -12.60
N SER A 41 -4.95 4.79 -12.22
CA SER A 41 -6.28 5.14 -11.77
C SER A 41 -6.67 4.31 -10.55
N ARG A 42 -7.74 4.74 -9.90
CA ARG A 42 -8.27 4.07 -8.71
C ARG A 42 -9.40 3.16 -9.14
N VAL A 43 -9.39 1.94 -8.63
CA VAL A 43 -10.46 0.95 -8.86
C VAL A 43 -11.08 0.67 -7.50
N TYR A 44 -12.01 1.52 -7.11
CA TYR A 44 -12.83 1.34 -5.91
C TYR A 44 -14.24 1.85 -6.16
N ASP A 45 -15.20 1.36 -5.38
CA ASP A 45 -16.60 1.76 -5.42
C ASP A 45 -17.08 2.32 -4.06
N SER A 46 -18.36 2.27 -3.81
CA SER A 46 -18.92 2.75 -2.54
C SER A 46 -18.52 1.90 -1.34
N LYS A 47 -18.14 0.64 -1.54
CA LYS A 47 -17.80 -0.27 -0.41
C LYS A 47 -16.55 0.17 0.32
N GLU A 48 -15.51 0.59 -0.40
CA GLU A 48 -14.29 1.12 0.21
C GLU A 48 -14.60 2.40 1.00
N MET A 49 -15.45 3.27 0.45
CA MET A 49 -15.87 4.49 1.14
C MET A 49 -16.73 4.19 2.37
N MET A 50 -17.63 3.21 2.29
CA MET A 50 -18.41 2.76 3.44
C MET A 50 -17.51 2.21 4.55
N ASN A 51 -16.54 1.36 4.21
CA ASN A 51 -15.58 0.82 5.18
C ASN A 51 -14.72 1.91 5.83
N LEU A 52 -14.31 2.93 5.05
CA LEU A 52 -13.56 4.07 5.58
C LEU A 52 -14.40 4.87 6.60
N VAL A 53 -15.66 5.17 6.25
CA VAL A 53 -16.57 5.89 7.15
C VAL A 53 -16.90 5.04 8.37
N ASP A 54 -17.17 3.76 8.20
CA ASP A 54 -17.44 2.82 9.28
C ASP A 54 -16.28 2.75 10.28
N SER A 55 -15.03 2.68 9.77
CA SER A 55 -13.84 2.75 10.61
C SER A 55 -13.73 4.10 11.36
N ALA A 56 -14.07 5.22 10.71
CA ALA A 56 -14.03 6.53 11.34
C ALA A 56 -15.07 6.68 12.45
N LEU A 57 -16.24 6.05 12.31
CA LEU A 57 -17.31 6.06 13.32
C LEU A 57 -16.95 5.29 14.59
N GLU A 58 -15.89 4.49 14.59
CA GLU A 58 -15.35 3.90 15.82
C GLU A 58 -14.66 4.92 16.74
N PHE A 59 -14.42 6.11 16.24
CA PHE A 59 -13.70 7.19 16.94
C PHE A 59 -12.27 6.80 17.37
N TRP A 60 -11.76 5.71 16.81
CA TRP A 60 -10.39 5.24 17.00
C TRP A 60 -9.61 5.44 15.70
N LEU A 61 -8.91 6.57 15.59
CA LEU A 61 -8.30 7.04 14.34
C LEU A 61 -6.85 6.54 14.14
N THR A 62 -6.55 5.35 14.65
CA THR A 62 -5.29 4.64 14.44
C THR A 62 -5.55 3.21 13.97
N ALA A 63 -4.56 2.31 14.10
CA ALA A 63 -4.75 0.90 13.81
C ALA A 63 -5.86 0.30 14.68
N GLY A 64 -6.81 -0.40 14.06
CA GLY A 64 -7.98 -0.99 14.70
C GLY A 64 -8.43 -2.25 13.95
N ARG A 65 -9.68 -2.66 14.13
CA ARG A 65 -10.22 -3.93 13.60
C ARG A 65 -10.01 -4.12 12.09
N TYR A 66 -10.11 -3.05 11.30
CA TYR A 66 -9.86 -3.13 9.86
C TYR A 66 -8.42 -3.45 9.52
N THR A 67 -7.47 -2.91 10.29
CA THR A 67 -6.05 -3.22 10.15
C THR A 67 -5.81 -4.70 10.47
N ASP A 68 -6.31 -5.16 11.61
CA ASP A 68 -6.14 -6.54 12.08
C ASP A 68 -6.75 -7.54 11.07
N GLU A 69 -7.95 -7.25 10.58
CA GLU A 69 -8.63 -8.08 9.59
C GLU A 69 -7.89 -8.10 8.25
N PHE A 70 -7.38 -6.95 7.80
CA PHE A 70 -6.60 -6.84 6.56
C PHE A 70 -5.28 -7.62 6.67
N GLU A 71 -4.53 -7.44 7.75
CA GLU A 71 -3.27 -8.15 7.98
C GLU A 71 -3.49 -9.66 7.98
N LYS A 72 -4.53 -10.13 8.66
CA LYS A 72 -4.90 -11.54 8.69
C LYS A 72 -5.25 -12.06 7.30
N LYS A 73 -6.19 -11.42 6.60
CA LYS A 73 -6.66 -11.87 5.28
C LYS A 73 -5.56 -11.82 4.23
N LEU A 74 -4.73 -10.78 4.24
CA LEU A 74 -3.60 -10.67 3.31
C LEU A 74 -2.55 -11.74 3.60
N GLY A 75 -2.28 -12.04 4.87
CA GLY A 75 -1.40 -13.14 5.27
C GLY A 75 -1.91 -14.49 4.77
N GLU A 76 -3.19 -14.78 4.94
CA GLU A 76 -3.84 -15.99 4.42
C GLU A 76 -3.75 -16.08 2.88
N TYR A 77 -4.05 -14.97 2.18
CA TYR A 77 -4.00 -14.90 0.72
C TYR A 77 -2.60 -15.13 0.15
N LEU A 78 -1.57 -14.56 0.79
CA LEU A 78 -0.17 -14.68 0.36
C LEU A 78 0.53 -15.92 0.90
N GLY A 79 -0.09 -16.67 1.83
CA GLY A 79 0.53 -17.81 2.51
C GLY A 79 1.70 -17.40 3.44
N VAL A 80 1.69 -16.17 3.98
CA VAL A 80 2.70 -15.67 4.91
C VAL A 80 2.13 -15.52 6.32
N LYS A 81 2.98 -15.77 7.32
CA LYS A 81 2.55 -15.76 8.73
C LYS A 81 2.35 -14.34 9.30
N TYR A 82 3.14 -13.39 8.84
CA TYR A 82 3.15 -12.05 9.39
C TYR A 82 2.96 -11.01 8.28
N VAL A 83 2.07 -10.09 8.52
CA VAL A 83 1.82 -8.91 7.68
C VAL A 83 1.81 -7.70 8.60
N SER A 84 2.36 -6.60 8.15
CA SER A 84 2.32 -5.32 8.86
C SER A 84 1.89 -4.23 7.90
N VAL A 85 0.77 -3.58 8.20
CA VAL A 85 0.25 -2.45 7.43
C VAL A 85 1.03 -1.19 7.80
N VAL A 86 1.36 -0.42 6.79
CA VAL A 86 2.00 0.89 6.90
C VAL A 86 1.25 1.92 6.04
N ASN A 87 1.50 3.19 6.28
CA ASN A 87 0.78 4.29 5.63
C ASN A 87 1.08 4.49 4.13
N SER A 88 2.13 3.85 3.60
CA SER A 88 2.52 3.98 2.20
C SER A 88 3.48 2.88 1.75
N GLY A 89 3.58 2.67 0.42
CA GLY A 89 4.59 1.79 -0.16
C GLY A 89 6.03 2.23 0.15
N SER A 90 6.27 3.53 0.29
CA SER A 90 7.58 4.05 0.72
C SER A 90 7.94 3.59 2.13
N SER A 91 6.99 3.63 3.06
CA SER A 91 7.17 3.11 4.41
C SER A 91 7.31 1.59 4.43
N ALA A 92 6.62 0.88 3.53
CA ALA A 92 6.79 -0.56 3.38
C ALA A 92 8.22 -0.91 2.94
N ASN A 93 8.75 -0.22 1.92
CA ASN A 93 10.13 -0.41 1.48
C ASN A 93 11.14 -0.09 2.60
N LEU A 94 10.91 0.99 3.33
CA LEU A 94 11.77 1.35 4.47
C LEU A 94 11.77 0.26 5.54
N ASN A 95 10.60 -0.20 5.97
CA ASN A 95 10.50 -1.24 6.99
C ASN A 95 11.10 -2.57 6.54
N ALA A 96 10.84 -2.98 5.29
CA ALA A 96 11.40 -4.20 4.73
C ALA A 96 12.93 -4.14 4.68
N PHE A 97 13.50 -3.03 4.19
CA PHE A 97 14.93 -2.85 4.15
C PHE A 97 15.55 -2.82 5.55
N MET A 98 14.95 -2.07 6.48
CA MET A 98 15.44 -1.98 7.86
C MET A 98 15.39 -3.32 8.60
N ALA A 99 14.39 -4.17 8.29
CA ALA A 99 14.35 -5.52 8.82
C ALA A 99 15.59 -6.36 8.42
N LEU A 100 16.10 -6.15 7.19
CA LEU A 100 17.31 -6.82 6.71
C LEU A 100 18.61 -6.33 7.40
N THR A 101 18.58 -5.19 8.06
CA THR A 101 19.73 -4.66 8.83
C THR A 101 19.74 -5.13 10.28
N SER A 102 18.71 -5.87 10.71
CA SER A 102 18.53 -6.29 12.11
C SER A 102 19.68 -7.13 12.63
N PRO A 103 20.20 -6.82 13.84
CA PRO A 103 21.22 -7.64 14.50
C PRO A 103 20.79 -9.10 14.70
N LEU A 104 19.49 -9.39 14.75
CA LEU A 104 18.95 -10.76 14.88
C LEU A 104 19.31 -11.66 13.70
N LEU A 105 19.68 -11.08 12.55
CA LEU A 105 20.12 -11.84 11.37
C LEU A 105 21.60 -12.27 11.46
N GLY A 106 22.32 -11.84 12.49
CA GLY A 106 23.74 -12.16 12.67
C GLY A 106 24.57 -11.68 11.45
N ASP A 107 25.34 -12.60 10.84
CA ASP A 107 26.20 -12.27 9.70
C ASP A 107 25.44 -12.10 8.37
N ARG A 108 24.18 -12.50 8.31
CA ARG A 108 23.33 -12.31 7.13
C ARG A 108 22.71 -10.91 7.01
N ARG A 109 22.88 -10.07 8.01
CA ARG A 109 22.34 -8.71 7.98
C ARG A 109 23.08 -7.82 6.99
N ILE A 110 22.36 -6.88 6.40
CA ILE A 110 22.96 -5.79 5.65
C ILE A 110 23.67 -4.83 6.61
N ARG A 111 24.89 -4.42 6.25
CA ARG A 111 25.73 -3.49 7.01
C ARG A 111 25.95 -2.20 6.21
N ARG A 112 26.36 -1.14 6.88
CA ARG A 112 26.81 0.09 6.21
C ARG A 112 27.98 -0.23 5.28
N GLY A 113 27.90 0.28 4.05
CA GLY A 113 28.90 0.03 3.01
C GLY A 113 28.64 -1.22 2.17
N ASP A 114 27.69 -2.09 2.55
CA ASP A 114 27.29 -3.21 1.69
C ASP A 114 26.63 -2.71 0.41
N GLU A 115 26.89 -3.40 -0.69
CA GLU A 115 26.36 -3.07 -2.00
C GLU A 115 24.94 -3.63 -2.19
N ILE A 116 24.07 -2.80 -2.77
CA ILE A 116 22.68 -3.17 -3.09
C ILE A 116 22.47 -3.01 -4.58
N ILE A 117 22.29 -4.13 -5.27
CA ILE A 117 22.01 -4.16 -6.70
C ILE A 117 20.59 -3.68 -6.96
N THR A 118 20.44 -2.74 -7.88
CA THR A 118 19.14 -2.18 -8.28
C THR A 118 19.20 -1.68 -9.72
N VAL A 119 18.06 -1.25 -10.25
CA VAL A 119 17.96 -0.60 -11.58
C VAL A 119 17.75 0.90 -11.41
N ALA A 120 18.34 1.71 -12.31
CA ALA A 120 18.12 3.17 -12.31
C ALA A 120 16.71 3.55 -12.79
N ALA A 121 16.11 2.73 -13.65
CA ALA A 121 14.74 2.93 -14.16
C ALA A 121 13.69 2.45 -13.15
N GLY A 122 13.65 3.05 -11.98
CA GLY A 122 12.77 2.68 -10.88
C GLY A 122 12.26 3.88 -10.08
N PHE A 123 11.32 3.61 -9.17
CA PHE A 123 10.82 4.65 -8.29
C PHE A 123 11.86 4.94 -7.18
N PRO A 124 12.13 6.21 -6.85
CA PRO A 124 13.22 6.58 -5.91
C PRO A 124 13.14 5.87 -4.55
N THR A 125 11.93 5.65 -4.03
CA THR A 125 11.74 5.00 -2.72
C THR A 125 12.11 3.51 -2.69
N THR A 126 12.41 2.90 -3.84
CA THR A 126 12.96 1.54 -3.90
C THR A 126 14.38 1.50 -3.34
N ILE A 127 15.20 2.52 -3.58
CA ILE A 127 16.61 2.55 -3.18
C ILE A 127 16.89 3.52 -2.02
N THR A 128 16.01 4.48 -1.78
CA THR A 128 16.20 5.49 -0.73
C THR A 128 16.49 4.88 0.64
N PRO A 129 15.84 3.81 1.11
CA PRO A 129 16.15 3.20 2.40
C PRO A 129 17.60 2.70 2.50
N ALA A 130 18.15 2.13 1.42
CA ALA A 130 19.54 1.67 1.37
C ALA A 130 20.51 2.85 1.54
N ILE A 131 20.28 3.95 0.82
CA ILE A 131 21.09 5.17 0.90
C ILE A 131 21.01 5.77 2.31
N GLN A 132 19.80 5.89 2.88
CA GLN A 132 19.59 6.42 4.22
C GLN A 132 20.33 5.60 5.30
N TYR A 133 20.36 4.29 5.14
CA TYR A 133 21.11 3.40 6.04
C TYR A 133 22.61 3.51 5.86
N GLY A 134 23.09 3.91 4.68
CA GLY A 134 24.50 4.00 4.32
C GLY A 134 25.02 2.76 3.59
N ALA A 135 24.13 2.00 2.94
CA ALA A 135 24.49 1.03 1.93
C ALA A 135 24.81 1.71 0.58
N VAL A 136 25.51 1.04 -0.30
CA VAL A 136 25.98 1.57 -1.58
C VAL A 136 25.11 1.02 -2.71
N PRO A 137 24.35 1.85 -3.44
CA PRO A 137 23.59 1.39 -4.59
C PRO A 137 24.50 1.07 -5.77
N VAL A 138 24.31 -0.11 -6.36
CA VAL A 138 24.97 -0.53 -7.59
C VAL A 138 23.91 -0.63 -8.67
N PHE A 139 23.94 0.28 -9.62
CA PHE A 139 22.94 0.36 -10.68
C PHE A 139 23.32 -0.55 -11.85
N VAL A 140 22.39 -1.41 -12.23
CA VAL A 140 22.47 -2.26 -13.41
C VAL A 140 21.39 -1.83 -14.39
N ASP A 141 21.70 -1.88 -15.69
CA ASP A 141 20.79 -1.49 -16.75
C ASP A 141 19.61 -2.47 -16.90
N VAL A 142 18.63 -2.11 -17.69
CA VAL A 142 17.46 -2.93 -17.99
C VAL A 142 17.47 -3.41 -19.42
N THR A 143 16.84 -4.54 -19.66
CA THR A 143 16.60 -5.06 -21.03
C THR A 143 15.43 -4.33 -21.68
N ILE A 144 15.50 -4.11 -23.01
CA ILE A 144 14.42 -3.55 -23.81
C ILE A 144 13.89 -4.66 -24.74
N PRO A 145 12.57 -4.89 -24.82
CA PRO A 145 11.45 -4.09 -24.34
C PRO A 145 10.87 -4.51 -22.97
N GLN A 146 11.49 -5.44 -22.25
CA GLN A 146 10.93 -6.03 -21.03
C GLN A 146 11.06 -5.13 -19.80
N TYR A 147 12.05 -4.25 -19.78
CA TYR A 147 12.39 -3.34 -18.68
C TYR A 147 12.71 -4.03 -17.34
N ASN A 148 13.06 -5.31 -17.40
CA ASN A 148 13.62 -6.04 -16.27
C ASN A 148 15.13 -5.80 -16.17
N ILE A 149 15.71 -6.04 -14.98
CA ILE A 149 17.16 -5.98 -14.80
C ILE A 149 17.88 -6.87 -15.81
N ASP A 150 18.94 -6.37 -16.41
CA ASP A 150 19.78 -7.13 -17.32
C ASP A 150 20.74 -8.04 -16.55
N VAL A 151 20.31 -9.29 -16.34
CA VAL A 151 21.09 -10.29 -15.58
C VAL A 151 22.44 -10.64 -16.23
N THR A 152 22.66 -10.26 -17.48
CA THR A 152 23.97 -10.49 -18.13
C THR A 152 25.04 -9.49 -17.71
N LYS A 153 24.61 -8.43 -17.00
CA LYS A 153 25.49 -7.37 -16.47
C LYS A 153 25.69 -7.45 -14.96
N LEU A 154 25.25 -8.56 -14.34
CA LEU A 154 25.45 -8.84 -12.90
C LEU A 154 26.80 -9.51 -12.64
#